data_7b6ff36b4328f221000f79779521fe7c
#
_entry.id   7b6ff36b4328f221000f79779521fe7c
#
_cell.length_a   1.000
_cell.length_b   1.000
_cell.length_c   1.000
_cell.angle_alpha   90.00
_cell.angle_beta   90.00
_cell.angle_gamma   90.00
#
_symmetry.space_group_name_H-M   'P 1'
#
loop_
_entity.id
_entity.type
_entity.pdbx_description
1 polymer ?
#
loop_
_entity_poly.entity_id
_entity_poly.type
_entity_poly.pdbx_seq_one_letter_code
_entity_poly.pdbx_strand_id
1 'polypeptide(L)'
;MEITLKGRIPSKKNQKQIIYRNGKPLIISSKKHKEWHTEQMWMVKGKGKVEEVKNIDITLYAPDKRKGDLTNKAESIMDLLVDAGIIEDDNWMIVPNVFLRFGGVDKENPRAVITINKK
;
A
#
# COMPACT_ATOMS: atom_id res chain seq x y z
N MET A 1 -12.69 5.30 8.70
CA MET A 1 -12.44 3.85 8.49
C MET A 1 -11.01 3.54 8.84
N GLU A 2 -10.79 2.51 9.62
CA GLU A 2 -9.44 2.05 9.96
C GLU A 2 -9.19 0.67 9.33
N ILE A 3 -8.02 0.50 8.73
CA ILE A 3 -7.60 -0.73 8.08
C ILE A 3 -6.20 -1.07 8.57
N THR A 4 -5.97 -2.33 8.93
CA THR A 4 -4.63 -2.83 9.27
C THR A 4 -4.20 -3.86 8.23
N LEU A 5 -3.08 -3.61 7.57
CA LEU A 5 -2.45 -4.55 6.66
C LEU A 5 -1.29 -5.24 7.39
N LYS A 6 -1.31 -6.56 7.46
CA LYS A 6 -0.31 -7.33 8.20
C LYS A 6 0.92 -7.64 7.36
N GLY A 7 2.06 -7.77 8.05
CA GLY A 7 3.31 -8.16 7.45
C GLY A 7 4.12 -7.00 6.90
N ARG A 8 5.24 -7.33 6.28
CA ARG A 8 6.11 -6.33 5.65
C ARG A 8 5.42 -5.77 4.41
N ILE A 9 5.27 -4.45 4.37
CA ILE A 9 4.71 -3.78 3.20
C ILE A 9 5.81 -3.69 2.12
N PRO A 10 5.56 -4.19 0.90
CA PRO A 10 6.56 -4.13 -0.16
C PRO A 10 6.67 -2.72 -0.73
N SER A 11 7.85 -2.40 -1.24
CA SER A 11 8.07 -1.17 -1.98
C SER A 11 7.69 -1.42 -3.45
N LYS A 12 6.73 -0.68 -3.98
CA LYS A 12 6.30 -0.82 -5.37
C LYS A 12 7.46 -0.63 -6.35
N LYS A 13 8.31 0.37 -6.08
CA LYS A 13 9.46 0.69 -6.93
C LYS A 13 10.47 -0.46 -7.00
N ASN A 14 10.75 -1.11 -5.86
CA ASN A 14 11.76 -2.17 -5.76
C ASN A 14 11.22 -3.56 -6.09
N GLN A 15 9.93 -3.67 -6.39
CA GLN A 15 9.27 -4.94 -6.67
C GLN A 15 8.96 -5.12 -8.16
N LYS A 16 9.64 -4.37 -9.00
CA LYS A 16 9.56 -4.52 -10.46
C LYS A 16 10.72 -5.35 -10.95
N GLN A 17 10.47 -6.15 -11.99
CA GLN A 17 11.50 -6.94 -12.65
C GLN A 17 11.36 -6.82 -14.16
N ILE A 18 12.49 -6.98 -14.85
CA ILE A 18 12.54 -6.94 -16.31
C ILE A 18 12.52 -8.37 -16.81
N ILE A 19 11.59 -8.68 -17.70
CA ILE A 19 11.55 -9.95 -18.42
C ILE A 19 11.66 -9.67 -19.92
N TYR A 20 12.04 -10.69 -20.71
CA TYR A 20 12.11 -10.57 -22.15
C TYR A 20 11.03 -11.45 -22.78
N ARG A 21 10.26 -10.85 -23.66
CA ARG A 21 9.24 -11.56 -24.43
C ARG A 21 9.41 -11.21 -25.90
N ASN A 22 9.60 -12.22 -26.73
CA ASN A 22 9.89 -12.06 -28.18
C ASN A 22 11.11 -11.14 -28.43
N GLY A 23 12.14 -11.24 -27.57
CA GLY A 23 13.35 -10.44 -27.67
C GLY A 23 13.22 -8.98 -27.20
N LYS A 24 12.05 -8.59 -26.71
CA LYS A 24 11.82 -7.23 -26.20
C LYS A 24 11.78 -7.19 -24.68
N PRO A 25 12.40 -6.18 -24.05
CA PRO A 25 12.31 -6.04 -22.59
C PRO A 25 10.91 -5.60 -22.18
N LEU A 26 10.43 -6.19 -21.07
CA LEU A 26 9.13 -5.85 -20.48
C LEU A 26 9.31 -5.71 -18.96
N ILE A 27 8.85 -4.59 -18.43
CA ILE A 27 8.89 -4.34 -16.98
C ILE A 27 7.58 -4.79 -16.36
N ILE A 28 7.66 -5.72 -15.41
CA ILE A 28 6.49 -6.23 -14.70
C ILE A 28 6.71 -6.13 -13.20
N SER A 29 5.59 -6.15 -12.45
CA SER A 29 5.66 -6.26 -10.99
C SER A 29 6.18 -7.65 -10.62
N SER A 30 7.01 -7.74 -9.57
CA SER A 30 7.50 -9.02 -9.11
C SER A 30 6.35 -9.90 -8.62
N LYS A 31 6.56 -11.22 -8.66
CA LYS A 31 5.62 -12.21 -8.14
C LYS A 31 5.28 -11.92 -6.67
N LYS A 32 6.29 -11.57 -5.87
CA LYS A 32 6.15 -11.30 -4.45
C LYS A 32 5.22 -10.10 -4.18
N HIS A 33 5.35 -9.03 -4.99
CA HIS A 33 4.46 -7.88 -4.88
C HIS A 33 3.03 -8.24 -5.26
N LYS A 34 2.86 -9.01 -6.33
CA LYS A 34 1.53 -9.46 -6.77
C LYS A 34 0.84 -10.34 -5.75
N GLU A 35 1.59 -11.24 -5.12
CA GLU A 35 1.06 -12.12 -4.07
C GLU A 35 0.61 -11.31 -2.86
N TRP A 36 1.42 -10.35 -2.42
CA TRP A 36 1.05 -9.46 -1.32
C TRP A 36 -0.22 -8.68 -1.66
N HIS A 37 -0.26 -8.07 -2.83
CA HIS A 37 -1.40 -7.27 -3.28
C HIS A 37 -2.70 -8.08 -3.31
N THR A 38 -2.66 -9.27 -3.90
CA THR A 38 -3.82 -10.16 -3.98
C THR A 38 -4.28 -10.60 -2.61
N GLU A 39 -3.35 -11.01 -1.75
CA GLU A 39 -3.67 -11.44 -0.39
C GLU A 39 -4.33 -10.33 0.42
N GLN A 40 -3.76 -9.12 0.39
CA GLN A 40 -4.31 -7.98 1.13
C GLN A 40 -5.65 -7.52 0.56
N MET A 41 -5.85 -7.60 -0.74
CA MET A 41 -7.14 -7.30 -1.36
C MET A 41 -8.27 -8.17 -0.80
N TRP A 42 -8.02 -9.46 -0.64
CA TRP A 42 -9.01 -10.37 -0.06
C TRP A 42 -9.36 -9.99 1.38
N MET A 43 -8.40 -9.50 2.13
CA MET A 43 -8.61 -9.09 3.53
C MET A 43 -9.41 -7.79 3.67
N VAL A 44 -9.30 -6.87 2.72
CA VAL A 44 -9.95 -5.55 2.81
C VAL A 44 -11.17 -5.42 1.90
N LYS A 45 -11.36 -6.34 0.97
CA LYS A 45 -12.50 -6.33 0.06
C LYS A 45 -13.81 -6.43 0.85
N GLY A 46 -14.78 -5.60 0.50
CA GLY A 46 -16.06 -5.60 1.18
C GLY A 46 -16.17 -4.61 2.34
N LYS A 47 -15.09 -3.91 2.69
CA LYS A 47 -15.17 -2.88 3.73
C LYS A 47 -15.95 -1.64 3.30
N GLY A 48 -16.26 -1.53 2.02
CA GLY A 48 -17.01 -0.43 1.46
C GLY A 48 -16.13 0.71 0.97
N LYS A 49 -16.74 1.61 0.22
CA LYS A 49 -16.07 2.78 -0.36
C LYS A 49 -16.20 3.98 0.58
N VAL A 50 -15.11 4.70 0.78
CA VAL A 50 -15.12 5.96 1.52
C VAL A 50 -15.18 7.10 0.49
N GLU A 51 -16.23 7.89 0.55
CA GLU A 51 -16.41 9.07 -0.28
C GLU A 51 -16.06 10.32 0.53
N GLU A 52 -15.75 11.40 -0.15
CA GLU A 52 -15.41 12.69 0.47
C GLU A 52 -14.25 12.56 1.48
N VAL A 53 -13.14 11.99 1.01
CA VAL A 53 -11.95 11.79 1.82
C VAL A 53 -11.33 13.15 2.17
N LYS A 54 -11.08 13.37 3.46
CA LYS A 54 -10.34 14.53 3.95
C LYS A 54 -8.83 14.25 3.95
N ASN A 55 -8.45 13.09 4.49
CA ASN A 55 -7.06 12.67 4.52
C ASN A 55 -6.95 11.16 4.74
N ILE A 56 -5.81 10.62 4.38
CA ILE A 56 -5.42 9.25 4.70
C ILE A 56 -4.17 9.33 5.57
N ASP A 57 -4.22 8.66 6.72
CA ASP A 57 -3.13 8.63 7.69
C ASP A 57 -2.56 7.21 7.71
N ILE A 58 -1.26 7.07 7.44
CA ILE A 58 -0.58 5.78 7.34
C ILE A 58 0.58 5.73 8.32
N THR A 59 0.57 4.73 9.21
CA THR A 59 1.69 4.44 10.11
C THR A 59 2.24 3.06 9.78
N LEU A 60 3.55 2.99 9.53
CA LEU A 60 4.23 1.74 9.17
C LEU A 60 5.05 1.23 10.34
N TYR A 61 4.89 -0.05 10.65
CA TYR A 61 5.69 -0.77 11.64
C TYR A 61 6.50 -1.83 10.91
N ALA A 62 7.84 -1.72 10.97
CA ALA A 62 8.73 -2.60 10.23
C ALA A 62 9.07 -3.87 11.01
N PRO A 63 9.35 -5.00 10.31
CA PRO A 63 9.73 -6.25 10.98
C PRO A 63 11.17 -6.25 11.49
N ASP A 64 12.01 -5.36 10.99
CA ASP A 64 13.43 -5.30 11.33
C ASP A 64 13.99 -3.89 11.11
N LYS A 65 15.29 -3.73 11.32
CA LYS A 65 15.98 -2.43 11.21
C LYS A 65 16.46 -2.09 9.80
N ARG A 66 16.10 -2.87 8.78
CA ARG A 66 16.49 -2.55 7.41
C ARG A 66 15.87 -1.23 6.98
N LYS A 67 16.62 -0.43 6.23
CA LYS A 67 16.14 0.85 5.73
C LYS A 67 15.03 0.63 4.70
N GLY A 68 13.98 1.42 4.79
CA GLY A 68 12.89 1.41 3.84
C GLY A 68 12.51 2.81 3.43
N ASP A 69 11.83 2.95 2.31
CA ASP A 69 11.36 4.23 1.79
C ASP A 69 9.84 4.32 2.02
N LEU A 70 9.44 5.25 2.89
CA LEU A 70 8.03 5.45 3.26
C LEU A 70 7.15 5.72 2.04
N THR A 71 7.60 6.59 1.13
CA THR A 71 6.80 6.96 -0.03
C THR A 71 6.60 5.80 -0.99
N ASN A 72 7.62 4.98 -1.21
CA ASN A 72 7.49 3.80 -2.06
C ASN A 72 6.54 2.76 -1.47
N LYS A 73 6.56 2.59 -0.16
CA LYS A 73 5.62 1.70 0.52
C LYS A 73 4.21 2.25 0.50
N ALA A 74 4.06 3.56 0.64
CA ALA A 74 2.76 4.21 0.54
C ALA A 74 2.14 4.04 -0.84
N GLU A 75 2.92 4.04 -1.91
CA GLU A 75 2.41 3.77 -3.25
C GLU A 75 1.75 2.40 -3.35
N SER A 76 2.36 1.37 -2.75
CA SER A 76 1.79 0.02 -2.71
C SER A 76 0.46 0.01 -1.96
N ILE A 77 0.37 0.74 -0.87
CA ILE A 77 -0.85 0.84 -0.06
C ILE A 77 -1.94 1.60 -0.82
N MET A 78 -1.61 2.74 -1.42
CA MET A 78 -2.59 3.55 -2.16
C MET A 78 -3.16 2.78 -3.35
N ASP A 79 -2.32 2.06 -4.10
CA ASP A 79 -2.78 1.21 -5.20
C ASP A 79 -3.75 0.14 -4.70
N LEU A 80 -3.45 -0.46 -3.56
CA LEU A 80 -4.32 -1.47 -2.95
C LEU A 80 -5.68 -0.89 -2.61
N LEU A 81 -5.72 0.29 -2.00
CA LEU A 81 -6.98 0.94 -1.63
C LEU A 81 -7.85 1.26 -2.85
N VAL A 82 -7.22 1.69 -3.94
CA VAL A 82 -7.92 1.94 -5.21
C VAL A 82 -8.45 0.63 -5.80
N ASP A 83 -7.60 -0.37 -5.92
CA ASP A 83 -7.96 -1.65 -6.52
C ASP A 83 -9.02 -2.42 -5.72
N ALA A 84 -9.00 -2.25 -4.41
CA ALA A 84 -10.02 -2.85 -3.53
C ALA A 84 -11.34 -2.05 -3.50
N GLY A 85 -11.40 -0.92 -4.19
CA GLY A 85 -12.60 -0.10 -4.25
C GLY A 85 -12.90 0.69 -2.98
N ILE A 86 -11.91 0.86 -2.10
CA ILE A 86 -12.07 1.60 -0.85
C ILE A 86 -12.04 3.10 -1.10
N ILE A 87 -11.20 3.55 -2.02
CA ILE A 87 -11.18 4.93 -2.53
C ILE A 87 -11.35 4.88 -4.04
N GLU A 88 -11.91 5.95 -4.61
CA GLU A 88 -12.17 6.00 -6.05
C GLU A 88 -10.87 6.06 -6.85
N ASP A 89 -9.94 6.90 -6.42
CA ASP A 89 -8.63 7.07 -7.03
C ASP A 89 -7.70 7.70 -5.99
N ASP A 90 -6.41 7.73 -6.28
CA ASP A 90 -5.39 8.30 -5.39
C ASP A 90 -4.96 9.72 -5.80
N ASN A 91 -5.63 10.34 -6.80
CA ASN A 91 -5.30 11.70 -7.20
C ASN A 91 -5.69 12.73 -6.13
N TRP A 92 -5.14 13.92 -6.20
CA TRP A 92 -5.30 14.94 -5.16
C TRP A 92 -6.73 15.51 -5.04
N MET A 93 -7.57 15.34 -6.07
CA MET A 93 -8.97 15.74 -5.97
C MET A 93 -9.77 14.77 -5.10
N ILE A 94 -9.40 13.52 -5.10
CA ILE A 94 -10.04 12.46 -4.29
C ILE A 94 -9.39 12.38 -2.92
N VAL A 95 -8.05 12.40 -2.86
CA VAL A 95 -7.28 12.31 -1.62
C VAL A 95 -6.36 13.53 -1.51
N PRO A 96 -6.86 14.63 -0.92
CA PRO A 96 -6.08 15.88 -0.87
C PRO A 96 -4.90 15.85 0.10
N ASN A 97 -4.90 14.95 1.08
CA ASN A 97 -3.85 14.89 2.08
C ASN A 97 -3.53 13.44 2.43
N VAL A 98 -2.23 13.13 2.49
CA VAL A 98 -1.74 11.84 2.97
C VAL A 98 -0.65 12.11 4.00
N PHE A 99 -0.81 11.54 5.19
CA PHE A 99 0.18 11.64 6.25
C PHE A 99 0.86 10.30 6.44
N LEU A 100 2.18 10.30 6.30
CA LEU A 100 3.00 9.09 6.41
C LEU A 100 3.91 9.20 7.62
N ARG A 101 3.99 8.13 8.41
CA ARG A 101 4.95 8.08 9.51
C ARG A 101 5.49 6.68 9.71
N PHE A 102 6.73 6.62 10.19
CA PHE A 102 7.32 5.39 10.64
C PHE A 102 7.05 5.23 12.14
N GLY A 103 6.29 4.19 12.50
CA GLY A 103 5.90 3.94 13.89
C GLY A 103 6.97 3.22 14.70
N GLY A 104 7.97 2.65 14.05
CA GLY A 104 9.04 1.90 14.70
C GLY A 104 9.16 0.47 14.19
N VAL A 105 10.05 -0.26 14.83
CA VAL A 105 10.26 -1.69 14.54
C VAL A 105 9.36 -2.50 15.46
N ASP A 106 8.54 -3.37 14.89
CA ASP A 106 7.73 -4.34 15.63
C ASP A 106 7.94 -5.71 14.99
N LYS A 107 8.93 -6.42 15.49
CA LYS A 107 9.38 -7.69 14.94
C LYS A 107 8.29 -8.76 14.95
N GLU A 108 7.45 -8.76 15.97
CA GLU A 108 6.42 -9.79 16.13
C GLU A 108 5.14 -9.48 15.38
N ASN A 109 4.88 -8.20 15.09
CA ASN A 109 3.66 -7.78 14.42
C ASN A 109 3.91 -6.60 13.46
N PRO A 110 4.74 -6.80 12.43
CA PRO A 110 4.92 -5.77 11.40
C PRO A 110 3.60 -5.52 10.68
N ARG A 111 3.30 -4.25 10.42
CA ARG A 111 2.00 -3.90 9.85
C ARG A 111 1.96 -2.46 9.35
N ALA A 112 0.92 -2.15 8.60
CA ALA A 112 0.54 -0.77 8.28
C ALA A 112 -0.83 -0.51 8.88
N VAL A 113 -0.96 0.59 9.62
CA VAL A 113 -2.24 1.06 10.16
C VAL A 113 -2.67 2.26 9.34
N ILE A 114 -3.83 2.14 8.70
CA ILE A 114 -4.35 3.12 7.77
C ILE A 114 -5.67 3.65 8.31
N THR A 115 -5.76 4.97 8.46
CA THR A 115 -6.99 5.63 8.88
C THR A 115 -7.44 6.57 7.76
N ILE A 116 -8.65 6.36 7.27
CA ILE A 116 -9.26 7.21 6.24
C ILE A 116 -10.31 8.08 6.92
N ASN A 117 -10.05 9.38 6.92
CA ASN A 117 -10.94 10.36 7.54
C ASN A 117 -11.76 11.07 6.47
N LYS A 118 -13.07 11.21 6.73
CA LYS A 118 -14.00 11.92 5.85
C LYS A 118 -14.03 13.40 6.19
N LYS A 119 -14.42 14.19 5.20
CA LYS A 119 -14.70 15.60 5.39
C LYS A 119 -15.84 15.84 6.38
#